data_ea7fe68b7e34e32b9566cd4a00df5931
#
_entry.id   ea7fe68b7e34e32b9566cd4a00df5931
#
_cell.length_a   1.000
_cell.length_b   1.000
_cell.length_c   1.000
_cell.angle_alpha   90.00
_cell.angle_beta   90.00
_cell.angle_gamma   90.00
#
_symmetry.space_group_name_H-M   'P 1'
#
loop_
_entity.id
_entity.type
_entity.pdbx_description
1 polymer ?
#
loop_
_entity_poly.entity_id
_entity_poly.type
_entity_poly.pdbx_seq_one_letter_code
_entity_poly.pdbx_strand_id
1 'polypeptide(L)'
;MTVKSKKRAKAGYMISAVAELYKLHPQTLRLYERVGLLKPSRSQGNTRLYTDDDLERLDVILTLARDMGVNLAGIEIILNMREKMIEMEKQMGEFARVVQQELSRVATRTPSDADRHAIVRATPHRRVL
;
A
#
# COMPACT_ATOMS: atom_id res chain seq x y z
N MET A 1 -23.40 1.42 7.83
CA MET A 1 -22.55 2.38 7.12
C MET A 1 -21.31 1.76 6.55
N THR A 2 -20.57 1.04 7.40
CA THR A 2 -19.33 0.42 6.95
C THR A 2 -19.55 -0.57 5.82
N VAL A 3 -20.62 -1.34 5.91
CA VAL A 3 -20.92 -2.33 4.88
C VAL A 3 -21.20 -1.67 3.54
N LYS A 4 -21.94 -0.56 3.59
CA LYS A 4 -22.24 0.18 2.38
C LYS A 4 -20.98 0.77 1.75
N SER A 5 -20.05 1.22 2.59
CA SER A 5 -18.79 1.76 2.08
C SER A 5 -18.02 0.71 1.28
N LYS A 6 -17.97 -0.52 1.81
CA LYS A 6 -17.27 -1.58 1.12
C LYS A 6 -17.91 -1.90 -0.22
N LYS A 7 -19.24 -1.90 -0.27
CA LYS A 7 -19.93 -2.15 -1.52
C LYS A 7 -19.67 -1.04 -2.52
N ARG A 8 -19.62 0.20 -2.04
CA ARG A 8 -19.33 1.33 -2.94
C ARG A 8 -17.94 1.24 -3.51
N ALA A 9 -16.98 0.80 -2.69
CA ALA A 9 -15.61 0.65 -3.16
C ALA A 9 -15.54 -0.31 -4.34
N LYS A 10 -16.38 -1.37 -4.30
CA LYS A 10 -16.43 -2.32 -5.41
C LYS A 10 -17.22 -1.77 -6.59
N ALA A 11 -18.23 -0.96 -6.32
CA ALA A 11 -19.06 -0.44 -7.39
C ALA A 11 -18.31 0.55 -8.27
N GLY A 12 -17.45 1.36 -7.65
CA GLY A 12 -16.67 2.31 -8.40
C GLY A 12 -17.42 3.59 -8.76
N TYR A 13 -16.68 4.53 -9.31
CA TYR A 13 -17.19 5.83 -9.72
C TYR A 13 -16.80 6.10 -11.14
N MET A 14 -17.70 6.74 -11.89
CA MET A 14 -17.43 7.08 -13.28
C MET A 14 -16.48 8.28 -13.36
N ILE A 15 -15.78 8.37 -14.50
CA ILE A 15 -14.79 9.43 -14.68
C ILE A 15 -15.38 10.83 -14.53
N SER A 16 -16.60 11.04 -14.97
CA SER A 16 -17.24 12.36 -14.86
C SER A 16 -17.46 12.73 -13.40
N ALA A 17 -17.86 11.78 -12.58
CA ALA A 17 -18.08 12.02 -11.16
C ALA A 17 -16.78 12.32 -10.46
N VAL A 18 -15.72 11.57 -10.78
CA VAL A 18 -14.41 11.78 -10.18
C VAL A 18 -13.85 13.13 -10.58
N ALA A 19 -13.97 13.48 -11.85
CA ALA A 19 -13.48 14.76 -12.36
C ALA A 19 -14.16 15.91 -11.63
N GLU A 20 -15.46 15.80 -11.44
CA GLU A 20 -16.21 16.84 -10.74
C GLU A 20 -15.83 16.92 -9.28
N LEU A 21 -15.70 15.77 -8.64
CA LEU A 21 -15.36 15.71 -7.21
C LEU A 21 -14.02 16.37 -6.92
N TYR A 22 -13.04 16.13 -7.77
CA TYR A 22 -11.70 16.65 -7.57
C TYR A 22 -11.41 17.91 -8.37
N LYS A 23 -12.41 18.43 -9.05
CA LYS A 23 -12.28 19.66 -9.85
C LYS A 23 -11.17 19.53 -10.88
N LEU A 24 -11.20 18.43 -11.60
CA LEU A 24 -10.25 18.11 -12.64
C LEU A 24 -10.95 18.05 -13.97
N HIS A 25 -10.19 18.34 -15.03
CA HIS A 25 -10.68 18.05 -16.36
C HIS A 25 -10.55 16.53 -16.59
N PRO A 26 -11.56 15.89 -17.21
CA PRO A 26 -11.47 14.46 -17.48
C PRO A 26 -10.22 14.05 -18.24
N GLN A 27 -9.71 14.95 -19.10
CA GLN A 27 -8.49 14.66 -19.84
C GLN A 27 -7.28 14.46 -18.92
N THR A 28 -7.26 15.17 -17.78
CA THR A 28 -6.19 14.97 -16.80
C THR A 28 -6.23 13.56 -16.25
N LEU A 29 -7.41 13.05 -15.96
CA LEU A 29 -7.55 11.68 -15.48
C LEU A 29 -7.13 10.67 -16.56
N ARG A 30 -7.49 10.95 -17.81
CA ARG A 30 -7.07 10.09 -18.92
C ARG A 30 -5.57 10.11 -19.10
N LEU A 31 -4.95 11.27 -18.88
CA LEU A 31 -3.49 11.36 -18.93
C LEU A 31 -2.85 10.49 -17.84
N TYR A 32 -3.35 10.57 -16.61
CA TYR A 32 -2.82 9.75 -15.53
C TYR A 32 -3.00 8.28 -15.82
N GLU A 33 -4.10 7.91 -16.44
CA GLU A 33 -4.31 6.52 -16.84
C GLU A 33 -3.32 6.11 -17.92
N ARG A 34 -3.11 7.00 -18.90
CA ARG A 34 -2.22 6.69 -20.04
C ARG A 34 -0.79 6.47 -19.60
N VAL A 35 -0.31 7.25 -18.63
CA VAL A 35 1.06 7.11 -18.16
C VAL A 35 1.18 6.06 -17.04
N GLY A 36 0.09 5.41 -16.69
CA GLY A 36 0.13 4.31 -15.74
C GLY A 36 0.03 4.68 -14.28
N LEU A 37 -0.28 5.94 -13.97
CA LEU A 37 -0.44 6.35 -12.57
C LEU A 37 -1.75 5.87 -11.99
N LEU A 38 -2.78 5.76 -12.81
CA LEU A 38 -4.08 5.24 -12.41
C LEU A 38 -4.45 4.08 -13.32
N LYS A 39 -5.08 3.07 -12.75
CA LYS A 39 -5.52 1.90 -13.51
C LYS A 39 -6.96 1.57 -13.13
N PRO A 40 -7.92 2.36 -13.61
CA PRO A 40 -9.31 2.10 -13.26
C PRO A 40 -9.80 0.80 -13.87
N SER A 41 -10.76 0.20 -13.22
CA SER A 41 -11.45 -0.97 -13.76
C SER A 41 -12.37 -0.55 -14.88
N ARG A 42 -12.85 -1.53 -15.65
CA ARG A 42 -13.83 -1.27 -16.68
C ARG A 42 -15.09 -2.06 -16.38
N SER A 43 -16.22 -1.42 -16.59
CA SER A 43 -17.50 -2.11 -16.45
C SER A 43 -17.71 -3.03 -17.64
N GLN A 44 -18.80 -3.79 -17.62
CA GLN A 44 -19.13 -4.65 -18.74
C GLN A 44 -19.34 -3.85 -20.02
N GLY A 45 -19.80 -2.60 -19.88
CA GLY A 45 -19.94 -1.72 -21.01
C GLY A 45 -18.66 -0.98 -21.37
N ASN A 46 -17.52 -1.42 -20.86
CA ASN A 46 -16.22 -0.82 -21.14
C ASN A 46 -16.10 0.61 -20.64
N THR A 47 -16.86 0.97 -19.61
CA THR A 47 -16.79 2.29 -18.99
C THR A 47 -15.78 2.26 -17.84
N ARG A 48 -15.00 3.33 -17.72
CA ARG A 48 -14.04 3.46 -16.63
C ARG A 48 -14.74 3.53 -15.29
N LEU A 49 -14.24 2.76 -14.31
CA LEU A 49 -14.75 2.81 -12.96
C LEU A 49 -13.58 2.95 -12.00
N TYR A 50 -13.64 3.99 -11.18
CA TYR A 50 -12.61 4.27 -10.19
C TYR A 50 -13.09 3.80 -8.84
N THR A 51 -12.27 3.00 -8.17
CA THR A 51 -12.59 2.50 -6.84
C THR A 51 -12.14 3.50 -5.78
N ASP A 52 -12.50 3.23 -4.53
CA ASP A 52 -12.02 4.06 -3.42
C ASP A 52 -10.49 4.03 -3.34
N ASP A 53 -9.88 2.89 -3.65
CA ASP A 53 -8.42 2.79 -3.69
C ASP A 53 -7.86 3.70 -4.78
N ASP A 54 -8.51 3.75 -5.93
CA ASP A 54 -8.09 4.65 -6.99
C ASP A 54 -8.21 6.10 -6.55
N LEU A 55 -9.25 6.44 -5.79
CA LEU A 55 -9.44 7.80 -5.31
C LEU A 55 -8.37 8.18 -4.29
N GLU A 56 -7.99 7.24 -3.42
CA GLU A 56 -6.89 7.47 -2.50
C GLU A 56 -5.60 7.75 -3.24
N ARG A 57 -5.35 6.96 -4.27
CA ARG A 57 -4.16 7.16 -5.09
C ARG A 57 -4.20 8.51 -5.80
N LEU A 58 -5.37 8.90 -6.26
CA LEU A 58 -5.55 10.19 -6.90
C LEU A 58 -5.29 11.34 -5.93
N ASP A 59 -5.71 11.19 -4.66
CA ASP A 59 -5.40 12.17 -3.64
C ASP A 59 -3.91 12.41 -3.52
N VAL A 60 -3.14 11.34 -3.48
CA VAL A 60 -1.68 11.44 -3.40
C VAL A 60 -1.13 12.11 -4.64
N ILE A 61 -1.61 11.72 -5.81
CA ILE A 61 -1.15 12.32 -7.07
C ILE A 61 -1.39 13.82 -7.07
N LEU A 62 -2.58 14.24 -6.67
CA LEU A 62 -2.93 15.65 -6.69
C LEU A 62 -2.18 16.46 -5.64
N THR A 63 -1.95 15.86 -4.48
CA THR A 63 -1.12 16.51 -3.47
C THR A 63 0.28 16.77 -4.02
N LEU A 64 0.85 15.77 -4.66
CA LEU A 64 2.20 15.93 -5.23
C LEU A 64 2.20 16.93 -6.38
N ALA A 65 1.21 16.87 -7.25
CA ALA A 65 1.18 17.72 -8.43
C ALA A 65 0.81 19.15 -8.11
N ARG A 66 -0.24 19.35 -7.34
CA ARG A 66 -0.78 20.68 -7.09
C ARG A 66 -0.12 21.39 -5.92
N ASP A 67 -0.02 20.68 -4.80
CA ASP A 67 0.46 21.32 -3.57
C ASP A 67 1.97 21.40 -3.53
N MET A 68 2.65 20.41 -4.11
CA MET A 68 4.09 20.32 -4.02
C MET A 68 4.80 20.54 -5.35
N GLY A 69 4.06 20.70 -6.42
CA GLY A 69 4.66 21.03 -7.71
C GLY A 69 5.54 19.96 -8.30
N VAL A 70 5.28 18.69 -7.97
CA VAL A 70 6.07 17.59 -8.49
C VAL A 70 5.61 17.28 -9.91
N ASN A 71 6.57 17.12 -10.83
CA ASN A 71 6.21 16.79 -12.19
C ASN A 71 5.81 15.31 -12.32
N LEU A 72 5.32 14.96 -13.48
CA LEU A 72 4.74 13.63 -13.72
C LEU A 72 5.74 12.52 -13.47
N ALA A 73 6.97 12.69 -13.94
CA ALA A 73 8.00 11.67 -13.73
C ALA A 73 8.31 11.47 -12.25
N GLY A 74 8.38 12.58 -11.50
CA GLY A 74 8.61 12.50 -10.07
C GLY A 74 7.47 11.80 -9.34
N ILE A 75 6.24 12.08 -9.75
CA ILE A 75 5.09 11.42 -9.15
C ILE A 75 5.17 9.92 -9.38
N GLU A 76 5.54 9.51 -10.57
CA GLU A 76 5.67 8.09 -10.88
C GLU A 76 6.70 7.43 -9.97
N ILE A 77 7.85 8.07 -9.79
CA ILE A 77 8.89 7.54 -8.93
C ILE A 77 8.41 7.43 -7.49
N ILE A 78 7.76 8.47 -6.99
CA ILE A 78 7.28 8.49 -5.62
C ILE A 78 6.23 7.41 -5.38
N LEU A 79 5.31 7.23 -6.31
CA LEU A 79 4.29 6.21 -6.17
C LEU A 79 4.89 4.81 -6.19
N ASN A 80 5.88 4.58 -7.05
CA ASN A 80 6.55 3.29 -7.08
C ASN A 80 7.28 3.02 -5.77
N MET A 81 7.95 4.02 -5.23
CA MET A 81 8.62 3.88 -3.94
C MET A 81 7.62 3.62 -2.82
N ARG A 82 6.51 4.31 -2.86
CA ARG A 82 5.46 4.13 -1.85
C ARG A 82 4.92 2.71 -1.88
N GLU A 83 4.70 2.17 -3.07
CA GLU A 83 4.22 0.81 -3.20
C GLU A 83 5.24 -0.20 -2.66
N LYS A 84 6.51 0.03 -2.94
CA LYS A 84 7.54 -0.84 -2.42
C LYS A 84 7.65 -0.77 -0.90
N MET A 85 7.47 0.42 -0.35
CA MET A 85 7.48 0.57 1.10
C MET A 85 6.32 -0.17 1.75
N ILE A 86 5.14 -0.10 1.15
CA ILE A 86 3.98 -0.82 1.66
C ILE A 86 4.23 -2.32 1.61
N GLU A 87 4.81 -2.79 0.51
CA GLU A 87 5.11 -4.21 0.37
C GLU A 87 6.14 -4.66 1.38
N MET A 88 7.16 -3.85 1.60
CA MET A 88 8.19 -4.17 2.60
C MET A 88 7.60 -4.20 4.01
N GLU A 89 6.73 -3.25 4.32
CA GLU A 89 6.04 -3.23 5.59
C GLU A 89 5.23 -4.50 5.81
N LYS A 90 4.54 -4.92 4.76
CA LYS A 90 3.75 -6.14 4.82
C LYS A 90 4.63 -7.35 5.07
N GLN A 91 5.74 -7.43 4.36
CA GLN A 91 6.66 -8.55 4.54
C GLN A 91 7.27 -8.56 5.93
N MET A 92 7.59 -7.39 6.46
CA MET A 92 8.13 -7.31 7.82
C MET A 92 7.09 -7.74 8.85
N GLY A 93 5.84 -7.35 8.64
CA GLY A 93 4.77 -7.76 9.54
C GLY A 93 4.58 -9.27 9.52
N GLU A 94 4.62 -9.88 8.34
CA GLU A 94 4.51 -11.32 8.24
C GLU A 94 5.69 -12.03 8.89
N PHE A 95 6.88 -11.50 8.68
CA PHE A 95 8.08 -12.07 9.29
C PHE A 95 7.99 -11.97 10.81
N ALA A 96 7.58 -10.82 11.33
CA ALA A 96 7.44 -10.62 12.77
C ALA A 96 6.42 -11.59 13.36
N ARG A 97 5.33 -11.84 12.63
CA ARG A 97 4.31 -12.76 13.09
C ARG A 97 4.85 -14.18 13.17
N VAL A 98 5.62 -14.59 12.15
CA VAL A 98 6.21 -15.92 12.14
C VAL A 98 7.20 -16.08 13.29
N VAL A 99 8.04 -15.06 13.50
CA VAL A 99 9.01 -15.10 14.59
C VAL A 99 8.29 -15.20 15.94
N GLN A 100 7.22 -14.42 16.10
CA GLN A 100 6.47 -14.44 17.36
C GLN A 100 5.81 -15.78 17.59
N GLN A 101 5.30 -16.42 16.54
CA GLN A 101 4.74 -17.75 16.65
C GLN A 101 5.79 -18.77 17.08
N GLU A 102 6.97 -18.67 16.51
CA GLU A 102 8.07 -19.58 16.87
C GLU A 102 8.49 -19.37 18.32
N LEU A 103 8.59 -18.12 18.74
CA LEU A 103 8.96 -17.84 20.12
C LEU A 103 7.92 -18.34 21.09
N SER A 104 6.63 -18.19 20.74
CA SER A 104 5.57 -18.73 21.59
C SER A 104 5.66 -20.23 21.70
N ARG A 105 5.97 -20.90 20.59
CA ARG A 105 6.09 -22.36 20.58
C ARG A 105 7.25 -22.80 21.45
N VAL A 106 8.36 -22.09 21.35
CA VAL A 106 9.53 -22.41 22.18
C VAL A 106 9.24 -22.14 23.66
N ALA A 107 8.52 -21.06 23.93
CA ALA A 107 8.21 -20.69 25.32
C ALA A 107 7.31 -21.71 26.02
N THR A 108 6.49 -22.44 25.26
CA THR A 108 5.61 -23.45 25.85
C THR A 108 6.32 -24.78 26.06
N ARG A 109 7.55 -24.94 25.57
CA ARG A 109 8.31 -26.16 25.79
C ARG A 109 9.15 -26.05 27.05
N THR A 110 9.42 -27.21 27.67
CA THR A 110 10.38 -27.23 28.76
C THR A 110 11.77 -26.98 28.22
N PRO A 111 12.46 -25.95 28.68
CA PRO A 111 13.78 -25.64 28.13
C PRO A 111 14.76 -26.75 28.46
N SER A 112 15.55 -27.14 27.47
CA SER A 112 16.63 -28.08 27.65
C SER A 112 17.90 -27.30 27.93
N ASP A 113 18.93 -28.06 28.38
CA ASP A 113 20.24 -27.45 28.60
C ASP A 113 20.79 -26.87 27.31
N ALA A 114 20.55 -27.56 26.20
CA ALA A 114 20.99 -27.05 24.89
C ALA A 114 20.33 -25.73 24.54
N ASP A 115 19.04 -25.62 24.84
CA ASP A 115 18.32 -24.37 24.57
C ASP A 115 18.87 -23.21 25.40
N ARG A 116 19.19 -23.48 26.64
CA ARG A 116 19.77 -22.46 27.50
C ARG A 116 21.13 -22.01 27.00
N HIS A 117 21.93 -22.96 26.59
CA HIS A 117 23.23 -22.62 26.03
C HIS A 117 23.10 -21.80 24.74
N ALA A 118 22.16 -22.18 23.89
CA ALA A 118 21.95 -21.45 22.66
C ALA A 118 21.55 -20.00 22.91
N ILE A 119 20.70 -19.78 23.91
CA ILE A 119 20.29 -18.43 24.26
C ILE A 119 21.47 -17.61 24.75
N VAL A 120 22.27 -18.21 25.60
CA VAL A 120 23.46 -17.51 26.15
C VAL A 120 24.41 -17.13 25.01
N ARG A 121 24.60 -18.01 24.05
CA ARG A 121 25.48 -17.69 22.94
C ARG A 121 24.95 -16.64 22.05
N ALA A 122 23.64 -16.55 21.96
CA ALA A 122 23.02 -15.58 21.09
C ALA A 122 23.14 -14.17 21.59
N THR A 123 23.60 -13.99 22.82
CA THR A 123 23.79 -12.64 23.29
C THR A 123 25.10 -12.12 22.80
N PRO A 124 25.32 -11.57 21.87
CA PRO A 124 26.55 -11.15 21.35
C PRO A 124 26.66 -9.80 21.23
N HIS A 125 27.24 -9.33 21.17
CA HIS A 125 27.46 -8.24 20.95
C HIS A 125 27.51 -7.56 19.82
N ARG A 126 27.80 -7.16 19.44
CA ARG A 126 27.92 -6.54 18.62
C ARG A 126 28.02 -5.50 18.38
N ARG A 127 28.23 -4.84 17.90
CA ARG A 127 28.45 -4.00 17.56
C ARG A 127 28.81 -3.53 16.85
N VAL A 128 28.73 -2.94 16.43
CA VAL A 128 29.07 -2.47 15.73
C VAL A 128 29.20 -1.63 15.19
N LEU A 129 29.45 -1.34 14.86
CA LEU A 129 29.67 -0.46 14.28
C LEU A 129 29.83 0.21 14.21
#